data_da0672ce6f76bc15526e8d7f1008fb12
#
_entry.id   da0672ce6f76bc15526e8d7f1008fb12
#
_cell.length_a   1.000
_cell.length_b   1.000
_cell.length_c   1.000
_cell.angle_alpha   90.00
_cell.angle_beta   90.00
_cell.angle_gamma   90.00
#
_symmetry.space_group_name_H-M   'P 1'
#
loop_
_entity.id
_entity.type
_entity.pdbx_description
1 polymer ?
#
loop_
_entity_poly.entity_id
_entity_poly.type
_entity_poly.pdbx_seq_one_letter_code
_entity_poly.pdbx_strand_id
1 'polypeptide(L)'
;MSADSYTAGPTDAPLIEETIDTNFRATVAAHPDREALVVRHQEVRWSYTELDAEIDRLARALLASGLAVGDRVALWSPNRYEWVLAQYATARIGVIMVCINPAYRTHELEFALNQSGSVMLLAAPEFK
;
A
#
# COMPACT_ATOMS: atom_id res chain seq x y z
N MET A 1 33.86 1.74 -31.45
CA MET A 1 32.38 1.82 -31.52
C MET A 1 31.87 1.75 -30.10
N SER A 2 31.29 2.83 -29.60
CA SER A 2 30.66 2.81 -28.28
C SER A 2 29.41 1.96 -28.38
N ALA A 3 29.28 0.95 -27.53
CA ALA A 3 28.02 0.24 -27.39
C ALA A 3 26.99 1.22 -26.86
N ASP A 4 25.85 1.34 -27.51
CA ASP A 4 24.75 2.16 -27.00
C ASP A 4 24.31 1.63 -25.63
N SER A 5 24.15 2.54 -24.69
CA SER A 5 23.69 2.19 -23.33
C SER A 5 22.19 1.85 -23.29
N TYR A 6 21.62 1.52 -24.44
CA TYR A 6 20.21 1.19 -24.58
C TYR A 6 19.98 -0.32 -24.52
N THR A 7 19.02 -0.74 -23.71
CA THR A 7 18.48 -2.10 -23.72
C THR A 7 16.96 -2.01 -23.63
N ALA A 8 16.28 -2.89 -24.34
CA ALA A 8 14.82 -3.01 -24.29
C ALA A 8 14.43 -4.41 -23.82
N GLY A 9 13.42 -4.46 -22.98
CA GLY A 9 12.79 -5.74 -22.61
C GLY A 9 11.89 -6.29 -23.74
N PRO A 10 11.39 -7.53 -23.58
CA PRO A 10 10.39 -8.09 -24.49
C PRO A 10 9.16 -7.18 -24.59
N THR A 11 8.62 -7.02 -25.80
CA THR A 11 7.43 -6.19 -26.06
C THR A 11 6.21 -7.02 -26.48
N ASP A 12 6.33 -8.33 -26.43
CA ASP A 12 5.30 -9.31 -26.81
C ASP A 12 4.31 -9.62 -25.69
N ALA A 13 4.64 -9.30 -24.43
CA ALA A 13 3.70 -9.38 -23.33
C ALA A 13 2.86 -8.08 -23.23
N PRO A 14 1.52 -8.17 -23.24
CA PRO A 14 0.67 -6.99 -23.09
C PRO A 14 0.86 -6.36 -21.70
N LEU A 15 0.79 -5.03 -21.64
CA LEU A 15 0.74 -4.32 -20.38
C LEU A 15 -0.59 -4.58 -19.68
N ILE A 16 -0.56 -4.66 -18.36
CA ILE A 16 -1.77 -4.79 -17.53
C ILE A 16 -2.33 -3.38 -17.34
N GLU A 17 -3.49 -3.09 -17.95
CA GLU A 17 -4.17 -1.80 -17.85
C GLU A 17 -5.32 -1.87 -16.82
N GLU A 18 -4.99 -2.31 -15.61
CA GLU A 18 -5.93 -2.46 -14.51
C GLU A 18 -5.52 -1.61 -13.32
N THR A 19 -6.48 -1.26 -12.46
CA THR A 19 -6.15 -0.67 -11.16
C THR A 19 -5.60 -1.75 -10.23
N ILE A 20 -4.85 -1.33 -9.19
CA ILE A 20 -4.34 -2.24 -8.16
C ILE A 20 -5.48 -3.04 -7.52
N ASP A 21 -6.61 -2.38 -7.18
CA ASP A 21 -7.74 -3.06 -6.56
C ASP A 21 -8.44 -4.05 -7.52
N THR A 22 -8.62 -3.70 -8.79
CA THR A 22 -9.22 -4.62 -9.78
C THR A 22 -8.39 -5.88 -9.95
N ASN A 23 -7.07 -5.73 -10.10
CA ASN A 23 -6.13 -6.85 -10.22
C ASN A 23 -6.13 -7.72 -8.97
N PHE A 24 -6.10 -7.10 -7.78
CA PHE A 24 -6.14 -7.83 -6.52
C PHE A 24 -7.44 -8.64 -6.36
N ARG A 25 -8.61 -8.04 -6.65
CA ARG A 25 -9.89 -8.74 -6.58
C ARG A 25 -9.99 -9.92 -7.55
N ALA A 26 -9.44 -9.79 -8.75
CA ALA A 26 -9.33 -10.90 -9.69
C ALA A 26 -8.50 -12.04 -9.12
N THR A 27 -7.39 -11.72 -8.44
CA THR A 27 -6.53 -12.71 -7.76
C THR A 27 -7.26 -13.39 -6.60
N VAL A 28 -8.00 -12.63 -5.77
CA VAL A 28 -8.85 -13.18 -4.70
C VAL A 28 -9.87 -14.17 -5.26
N ALA A 29 -10.55 -13.79 -6.34
CA ALA A 29 -11.55 -14.65 -6.98
C ALA A 29 -10.95 -15.95 -7.55
N ALA A 30 -9.73 -15.88 -8.08
CA ALA A 30 -9.03 -17.05 -8.64
C ALA A 30 -8.43 -17.97 -7.58
N HIS A 31 -8.04 -17.43 -6.42
CA HIS A 31 -7.26 -18.15 -5.40
C HIS A 31 -7.72 -17.85 -3.97
N PRO A 32 -9.03 -17.95 -3.63
CA PRO A 32 -9.58 -17.44 -2.36
C PRO A 32 -8.92 -18.05 -1.12
N ASP A 33 -8.65 -19.34 -1.15
CA ASP A 33 -8.16 -20.11 0.01
C ASP A 33 -6.62 -20.21 0.06
N ARG A 34 -5.91 -19.67 -0.95
CA ARG A 34 -4.45 -19.68 -0.92
C ARG A 34 -3.94 -18.66 0.08
N GLU A 35 -2.81 -18.99 0.70
CA GLU A 35 -2.09 -18.08 1.59
C GLU A 35 -1.59 -16.85 0.82
N ALA A 36 -2.00 -15.67 1.26
CA ALA A 36 -1.69 -14.39 0.63
C ALA A 36 -0.67 -13.58 1.42
N LEU A 37 -0.72 -13.63 2.76
CA LEU A 37 0.15 -12.84 3.62
C LEU A 37 0.57 -13.62 4.86
N VAL A 38 1.89 -13.68 5.10
CA VAL A 38 2.48 -14.25 6.31
C VAL A 38 3.44 -13.25 6.94
N VAL A 39 3.15 -12.83 8.16
CA VAL A 39 4.00 -11.94 8.95
C VAL A 39 4.27 -12.61 10.30
N ARG A 40 5.40 -13.33 10.38
CA ARG A 40 5.71 -14.21 11.51
C ARG A 40 5.81 -13.51 12.86
N HIS A 41 6.43 -12.32 12.90
CA HIS A 41 6.64 -11.57 14.14
C HIS A 41 5.36 -10.93 14.71
N GLN A 42 4.28 -10.88 13.89
CA GLN A 42 2.96 -10.43 14.30
C GLN A 42 1.95 -11.60 14.36
N GLU A 43 2.40 -12.84 14.13
CA GLU A 43 1.58 -14.06 14.12
C GLU A 43 0.39 -13.99 13.14
N VAL A 44 0.57 -13.22 12.05
CA VAL A 44 -0.44 -13.08 10.99
C VAL A 44 -0.17 -14.09 9.89
N ARG A 45 -1.24 -14.79 9.52
CA ARG A 45 -1.28 -15.70 8.37
C ARG A 45 -2.69 -15.66 7.80
N TRP A 46 -2.82 -15.04 6.63
CA TRP A 46 -4.10 -14.82 5.96
C TRP A 46 -4.15 -15.43 4.58
N SER A 47 -5.28 -16.02 4.22
CA SER A 47 -5.67 -16.33 2.85
C SER A 47 -6.00 -15.06 2.07
N TYR A 48 -6.16 -15.16 0.76
CA TYR A 48 -6.61 -14.03 -0.07
C TYR A 48 -7.97 -13.51 0.37
N THR A 49 -8.91 -14.40 0.73
CA THR A 49 -10.24 -14.01 1.24
C THR A 49 -10.13 -13.22 2.55
N GLU A 50 -9.32 -13.70 3.49
CA GLU A 50 -9.13 -13.02 4.78
C GLU A 50 -8.45 -11.67 4.60
N LEU A 51 -7.41 -11.60 3.76
CA LEU A 51 -6.72 -10.34 3.46
C LEU A 51 -7.67 -9.34 2.80
N ASP A 52 -8.52 -9.76 1.86
CA ASP A 52 -9.50 -8.88 1.21
C ASP A 52 -10.51 -8.31 2.20
N ALA A 53 -10.99 -9.13 3.15
CA ALA A 53 -11.89 -8.68 4.20
C ALA A 53 -11.24 -7.63 5.13
N GLU A 54 -9.98 -7.82 5.50
CA GLU A 54 -9.23 -6.86 6.31
C GLU A 54 -8.95 -5.55 5.57
N ILE A 55 -8.59 -5.62 4.27
CA ILE A 55 -8.44 -4.46 3.39
C ILE A 55 -9.75 -3.67 3.32
N ASP A 56 -10.88 -4.35 3.13
CA ASP A 56 -12.20 -3.72 3.02
C ASP A 56 -12.59 -3.02 4.34
N ARG A 57 -12.29 -3.66 5.48
CA ARG A 57 -12.51 -3.07 6.81
C ARG A 57 -11.69 -1.78 7.00
N LEU A 58 -10.41 -1.78 6.62
CA LEU A 58 -9.57 -0.58 6.71
C LEU A 58 -10.04 0.49 5.73
N ALA A 59 -10.39 0.14 4.49
CA ALA A 59 -10.88 1.08 3.48
C ALA A 59 -12.13 1.83 3.99
N ARG A 60 -13.09 1.11 4.57
CA ARG A 60 -14.28 1.72 5.20
C ARG A 60 -13.94 2.63 6.37
N ALA A 61 -12.99 2.26 7.21
CA ALA A 61 -12.55 3.09 8.34
C ALA A 61 -11.90 4.40 7.85
N LEU A 62 -11.07 4.32 6.80
CA LEU A 62 -10.45 5.50 6.18
C LEU A 62 -11.50 6.45 5.59
N LEU A 63 -12.50 5.92 4.88
CA LEU A 63 -13.62 6.73 4.39
C LEU A 63 -14.42 7.35 5.53
N ALA A 64 -14.72 6.60 6.59
CA ALA A 64 -15.42 7.09 7.77
C ALA A 64 -14.64 8.19 8.53
N SER A 65 -13.31 8.23 8.37
CA SER A 65 -12.43 9.28 8.90
C SER A 65 -12.44 10.55 8.05
N GLY A 66 -13.22 10.60 6.97
CA GLY A 66 -13.39 11.77 6.10
C GLY A 66 -12.43 11.86 4.93
N LEU A 67 -11.67 10.82 4.64
CA LEU A 67 -10.80 10.81 3.45
C LEU A 67 -11.61 10.73 2.16
N ALA A 68 -11.15 11.46 1.16
CA ALA A 68 -11.73 11.51 -0.17
C ALA A 68 -10.73 11.06 -1.25
N VAL A 69 -11.22 10.76 -2.45
CA VAL A 69 -10.38 10.44 -3.60
C VAL A 69 -9.38 11.55 -3.87
N GLY A 70 -8.11 11.19 -4.05
CA GLY A 70 -7.01 12.11 -4.27
C GLY A 70 -6.34 12.67 -3.01
N ASP A 71 -6.90 12.41 -1.82
CA ASP A 71 -6.22 12.73 -0.56
C ASP A 71 -4.94 11.90 -0.41
N ARG A 72 -4.02 12.41 0.39
CA ARG A 72 -2.75 11.75 0.68
C ARG A 72 -2.69 11.33 2.13
N VAL A 73 -2.40 10.03 2.34
CA VAL A 73 -2.20 9.43 3.66
C VAL A 73 -0.75 8.99 3.78
N ALA A 74 -0.03 9.56 4.73
CA ALA A 74 1.32 9.14 5.04
C ALA A 74 1.32 7.89 5.90
N LEU A 75 2.21 6.96 5.60
CA LEU A 75 2.46 5.77 6.41
C LEU A 75 3.91 5.78 6.89
N TRP A 76 4.08 5.90 8.21
CA TRP A 76 5.38 5.93 8.89
C TRP A 76 5.47 4.74 9.85
N SER A 77 6.10 3.68 9.39
CA SER A 77 6.13 2.40 10.10
C SER A 77 7.25 1.51 9.58
N PRO A 78 7.86 0.65 10.40
CA PRO A 78 8.67 -0.47 9.92
C PRO A 78 7.78 -1.50 9.19
N ASN A 79 8.42 -2.55 8.63
CA ASN A 79 7.70 -3.59 7.90
C ASN A 79 6.75 -4.38 8.81
N ARG A 80 5.45 -4.25 8.54
CA ARG A 80 4.34 -4.85 9.29
C ARG A 80 3.21 -5.22 8.33
N TYR A 81 2.25 -6.07 8.77
CA TYR A 81 1.10 -6.41 7.92
C TYR A 81 0.24 -5.19 7.58
N GLU A 82 0.21 -4.17 8.47
CA GLU A 82 -0.55 -2.94 8.27
C GLU A 82 -0.07 -2.14 7.04
N TRP A 83 1.19 -2.31 6.62
CA TRP A 83 1.69 -1.76 5.36
C TRP A 83 0.91 -2.29 4.16
N VAL A 84 0.73 -3.61 4.13
CA VAL A 84 0.00 -4.28 3.04
C VAL A 84 -1.46 -3.85 3.05
N LEU A 85 -2.09 -3.81 4.24
CA LEU A 85 -3.46 -3.34 4.37
C LEU A 85 -3.62 -1.90 3.89
N ALA A 86 -2.74 -0.99 4.32
CA ALA A 86 -2.79 0.41 3.94
C ALA A 86 -2.64 0.58 2.42
N GLN A 87 -1.70 -0.13 1.80
CA GLN A 87 -1.46 -0.06 0.36
C GLN A 87 -2.71 -0.44 -0.45
N TYR A 88 -3.34 -1.56 -0.13
CA TYR A 88 -4.52 -2.01 -0.88
C TYR A 88 -5.79 -1.24 -0.48
N ALA A 89 -5.95 -0.86 0.78
CA ALA A 89 -7.11 -0.09 1.23
C ALA A 89 -7.12 1.32 0.61
N THR A 90 -5.98 2.01 0.57
CA THR A 90 -5.88 3.34 -0.07
C THR A 90 -6.10 3.24 -1.58
N ALA A 91 -5.52 2.23 -2.26
CA ALA A 91 -5.74 1.99 -3.67
C ALA A 91 -7.24 1.72 -3.98
N ARG A 92 -7.93 0.99 -3.11
CA ARG A 92 -9.37 0.65 -3.24
C ARG A 92 -10.28 1.88 -3.23
N ILE A 93 -9.93 2.90 -2.47
CA ILE A 93 -10.75 4.12 -2.29
C ILE A 93 -10.19 5.34 -3.05
N GLY A 94 -9.15 5.16 -3.88
CA GLY A 94 -8.55 6.24 -4.66
C GLY A 94 -7.75 7.26 -3.84
N VAL A 95 -7.29 6.88 -2.65
CA VAL A 95 -6.40 7.67 -1.79
C VAL A 95 -4.95 7.37 -2.13
N ILE A 96 -4.09 8.37 -2.09
CA ILE A 96 -2.66 8.25 -2.41
C ILE A 96 -1.88 7.93 -1.14
N MET A 97 -1.22 6.78 -1.11
CA MET A 97 -0.35 6.41 0.00
C MET A 97 1.04 7.05 -0.18
N VAL A 98 1.50 7.77 0.85
CA VAL A 98 2.83 8.37 0.93
C VAL A 98 3.70 7.55 1.89
N CYS A 99 4.71 6.90 1.35
CA CYS A 99 5.61 6.06 2.14
C CYS A 99 6.68 6.91 2.81
N ILE A 100 6.70 6.92 4.14
CA ILE A 100 7.69 7.64 4.94
C ILE A 100 8.76 6.68 5.42
N ASN A 101 10.02 7.07 5.27
CA ASN A 101 11.14 6.27 5.76
C ASN A 101 11.04 6.13 7.30
N PRO A 102 11.02 4.91 7.85
CA PRO A 102 10.92 4.69 9.29
C PRO A 102 12.11 5.25 10.09
N ALA A 103 13.26 5.51 9.45
CA ALA A 103 14.41 6.12 10.08
C ALA A 103 14.31 7.65 10.24
N TYR A 104 13.30 8.29 9.62
CA TYR A 104 13.11 9.74 9.74
C TYR A 104 12.78 10.13 11.17
N ARG A 105 13.37 11.27 11.57
CA ARG A 105 13.07 11.94 12.83
C ARG A 105 12.09 13.08 12.59
N THR A 106 11.76 13.81 13.63
CA THR A 106 10.71 14.86 13.60
C THR A 106 10.88 15.83 12.44
N HIS A 107 12.11 16.30 12.19
CA HIS A 107 12.34 17.31 11.14
C HIS A 107 12.12 16.77 9.72
N GLU A 108 12.65 15.58 9.42
CA GLU A 108 12.44 14.96 8.11
C GLU A 108 10.98 14.54 7.91
N LEU A 109 10.34 14.06 8.99
CA LEU A 109 8.92 13.71 8.96
C LEU A 109 8.05 14.95 8.67
N GLU A 110 8.28 16.06 9.37
CA GLU A 110 7.59 17.33 9.14
C GLU A 110 7.74 17.79 7.68
N PHE A 111 8.97 17.76 7.17
CA PHE A 111 9.23 18.12 5.78
C PHE A 111 8.45 17.23 4.80
N ALA A 112 8.50 15.90 4.98
CA ALA A 112 7.84 14.95 4.10
C ALA A 112 6.30 15.09 4.12
N LEU A 113 5.70 15.31 5.28
CA LEU A 113 4.27 15.53 5.44
C LEU A 113 3.81 16.82 4.76
N ASN A 114 4.56 17.92 4.97
CA ASN A 114 4.24 19.21 4.36
C ASN A 114 4.43 19.17 2.84
N GLN A 115 5.53 18.60 2.35
CA GLN A 115 5.82 18.50 0.92
C GLN A 115 4.80 17.64 0.18
N SER A 116 4.40 16.52 0.77
CA SER A 116 3.39 15.63 0.16
C SER A 116 1.97 16.18 0.27
N GLY A 117 1.71 17.12 1.17
CA GLY A 117 0.38 17.58 1.51
C GLY A 117 -0.48 16.46 2.11
N SER A 118 0.13 15.57 2.90
CA SER A 118 -0.60 14.49 3.57
C SER A 118 -1.59 15.04 4.59
N VAL A 119 -2.84 14.58 4.53
CA VAL A 119 -3.92 15.02 5.42
C VAL A 119 -4.10 14.09 6.61
N MET A 120 -3.48 12.91 6.59
CA MET A 120 -3.51 11.92 7.66
C MET A 120 -2.16 11.23 7.76
N LEU A 121 -1.75 10.87 8.97
CA LEU A 121 -0.58 10.05 9.27
C LEU A 121 -1.01 8.76 9.97
N LEU A 122 -0.65 7.62 9.39
CA LEU A 122 -0.67 6.31 10.04
C LEU A 122 0.74 6.02 10.55
N ALA A 123 0.91 5.94 11.85
CA ALA A 123 2.21 5.68 12.47
C ALA A 123 2.20 4.40 13.30
N ALA A 124 3.31 3.68 13.27
CA ALA A 124 3.50 2.54 14.15
C ALA A 124 3.58 3.00 15.62
N PRO A 125 3.03 2.23 16.58
CA PRO A 125 2.94 2.64 17.98
C PRO A 125 4.30 2.88 18.65
N GLU A 126 5.37 2.29 18.15
CA GLU A 126 6.74 2.48 18.62
C GLU A 126 7.34 3.85 18.29
N PHE A 127 6.71 4.64 17.44
CA PHE A 127 7.15 5.99 17.04
C PHE A 127 6.47 7.10 17.86
N LYS A 128 6.30 6.86 19.13
CA LYS A 128 5.71 7.84 20.07
C LYS A 128 6.74 8.82 20.60
#